data_3fe235da10e128eb53c06f0965ba36c1
#
_entry.id   3fe235da10e128eb53c06f0965ba36c1
#
_cell.length_a   1.000
_cell.length_b   1.000
_cell.length_c   1.000
_cell.angle_alpha   90.00
_cell.angle_beta   90.00
_cell.angle_gamma   90.00
#
_symmetry.space_group_name_H-M   'P 1'
#
loop_
_entity.id
_entity.type
_entity.pdbx_description
1 polymer ?
#
loop_
_entity_poly.entity_id
_entity_poly.type
_entity_poly.pdbx_seq_one_letter_code
_entity_poly.pdbx_strand_id
1 'polypeptide(L)'
;MAAPEASFTTRPELKGTFGMVSSTHWLATECGMATLEMGGNAFDAAVAAGFVLQVVEPHLNGLGGEVPIILWDAPRKRVEVICGQGPAPAAATIARMRSLGIDDIPGTGLLAACVPGAFAGWMTLLRDHGTRRLEDVLRFAIEYAVSGYPLVRQIADVLAAVEGFFTSSWPTSASVYLRDGVPAAGS
;
A
#
# COMPACT_ATOMS: atom_id res chain seq x y z
N MET A 1 -30.04 29.18 -13.25
CA MET A 1 -29.03 28.16 -13.01
C MET A 1 -28.44 28.46 -11.62
N ALA A 2 -28.64 27.59 -10.62
CA ALA A 2 -27.98 27.72 -9.35
C ALA A 2 -26.47 27.51 -9.56
N ALA A 3 -25.63 28.33 -8.94
CA ALA A 3 -24.19 28.11 -8.90
C ALA A 3 -23.92 26.74 -8.28
N PRO A 4 -22.97 25.95 -8.80
CA PRO A 4 -22.60 24.69 -8.16
C PRO A 4 -22.18 25.00 -6.73
N GLU A 5 -22.74 24.27 -5.75
CA GLU A 5 -22.27 24.33 -4.37
C GLU A 5 -20.77 24.09 -4.37
N ALA A 6 -20.02 25.03 -3.78
CA ALA A 6 -18.59 24.88 -3.64
C ALA A 6 -18.32 23.64 -2.77
N SER A 7 -17.69 22.62 -3.36
CA SER A 7 -17.29 21.44 -2.60
C SER A 7 -16.33 21.87 -1.50
N PHE A 8 -16.57 21.38 -0.28
CA PHE A 8 -15.66 21.61 0.83
C PHE A 8 -14.27 21.04 0.48
N THR A 9 -13.27 21.90 0.45
CA THR A 9 -11.87 21.53 0.25
C THR A 9 -11.03 22.11 1.41
N THR A 10 -10.14 21.31 1.92
CA THR A 10 -9.21 21.73 2.99
C THR A 10 -8.01 22.50 2.48
N ARG A 11 -7.80 22.52 1.15
CA ARG A 11 -6.69 23.20 0.47
C ARG A 11 -7.11 23.59 -0.96
N PRO A 12 -6.45 24.58 -1.58
CA PRO A 12 -6.70 24.92 -2.98
C PRO A 12 -6.29 23.80 -3.92
N GLU A 13 -6.80 23.85 -5.15
CA GLU A 13 -6.35 22.98 -6.25
C GLU A 13 -4.84 23.13 -6.43
N LEU A 14 -4.12 22.01 -6.48
CA LEU A 14 -2.69 21.98 -6.72
C LEU A 14 -2.40 21.67 -8.19
N LYS A 15 -1.50 22.45 -8.79
CA LYS A 15 -1.03 22.27 -10.17
C LYS A 15 0.47 22.22 -10.17
N GLY A 16 1.04 21.17 -10.80
CA GLY A 16 2.48 21.00 -10.97
C GLY A 16 2.89 21.25 -12.41
N THR A 17 4.04 21.87 -12.62
CA THR A 17 4.66 22.07 -13.94
C THR A 17 5.79 21.07 -14.22
N PHE A 18 6.39 20.53 -13.18
CA PHE A 18 7.44 19.50 -13.25
C PHE A 18 6.88 18.08 -13.13
N GLY A 19 6.05 17.85 -12.13
CA GLY A 19 5.42 16.57 -11.86
C GLY A 19 4.46 16.69 -10.69
N MET A 20 3.65 15.66 -10.50
CA MET A 20 2.71 15.56 -9.38
C MET A 20 2.73 14.14 -8.83
N VAL A 21 2.71 14.02 -7.51
CA VAL A 21 2.53 12.77 -6.79
C VAL A 21 1.40 12.95 -5.79
N SER A 22 0.54 11.95 -5.65
CA SER A 22 -0.52 11.93 -4.65
C SER A 22 -0.66 10.51 -4.09
N SER A 23 -0.86 10.42 -2.79
CA SER A 23 -1.10 9.17 -2.09
C SER A 23 -1.96 9.42 -0.84
N THR A 24 -2.33 8.38 -0.12
CA THR A 24 -3.08 8.44 1.12
C THR A 24 -2.24 8.93 2.30
N HIS A 25 -0.91 8.83 2.22
CA HIS A 25 0.00 9.27 3.28
C HIS A 25 1.02 10.30 2.76
N TRP A 26 1.16 11.42 3.48
CA TRP A 26 2.04 12.51 3.07
C TRP A 26 3.53 12.10 2.93
N LEU A 27 4.04 11.18 3.78
CA LEU A 27 5.41 10.65 3.65
C LEU A 27 5.62 9.93 2.32
N ALA A 28 4.65 9.14 1.87
CA ALA A 28 4.74 8.46 0.58
C ALA A 28 4.67 9.44 -0.60
N THR A 29 3.83 10.48 -0.51
CA THR A 29 3.76 11.55 -1.51
C THR A 29 5.09 12.29 -1.61
N GLU A 30 5.69 12.65 -0.47
CA GLU A 30 7.00 13.31 -0.38
C GLU A 30 8.11 12.45 -0.99
N CYS A 31 8.16 11.16 -0.65
CA CYS A 31 9.15 10.24 -1.22
C CYS A 31 9.02 10.06 -2.74
N GLY A 32 7.78 9.96 -3.24
CA GLY A 32 7.53 9.93 -4.67
C GLY A 32 8.01 11.21 -5.36
N MET A 33 7.74 12.37 -4.79
CA MET A 33 8.20 13.65 -5.33
C MET A 33 9.73 13.78 -5.27
N ALA A 34 10.36 13.41 -4.16
CA ALA A 34 11.82 13.39 -4.03
C ALA A 34 12.47 12.46 -5.07
N THR A 35 11.83 11.32 -5.37
CA THR A 35 12.33 10.40 -6.41
C THR A 35 12.32 11.05 -7.80
N LEU A 36 11.28 11.83 -8.13
CA LEU A 36 11.23 12.62 -9.36
C LEU A 36 12.33 13.68 -9.40
N GLU A 37 12.51 14.44 -8.32
CA GLU A 37 13.52 15.50 -8.20
C GLU A 37 14.95 14.96 -8.31
N MET A 38 15.20 13.75 -7.84
CA MET A 38 16.47 13.04 -8.02
C MET A 38 16.66 12.46 -9.43
N GLY A 39 15.76 12.77 -10.36
CA GLY A 39 15.83 12.36 -11.76
C GLY A 39 15.30 10.94 -12.03
N GLY A 40 14.52 10.36 -11.14
CA GLY A 40 13.69 9.18 -11.43
C GLY A 40 12.51 9.56 -12.33
N ASN A 41 11.91 8.58 -12.98
CA ASN A 41 10.69 8.78 -13.76
C ASN A 41 9.43 8.54 -12.91
N ALA A 42 8.25 8.70 -13.50
CA ALA A 42 6.98 8.52 -12.81
C ALA A 42 6.80 7.09 -12.25
N PHE A 43 7.38 6.09 -12.90
CA PHE A 43 7.30 4.69 -12.48
C PHE A 43 8.20 4.44 -11.27
N ASP A 44 9.41 5.00 -11.25
CA ASP A 44 10.30 4.98 -10.09
C ASP A 44 9.65 5.64 -8.87
N ALA A 45 9.02 6.79 -9.08
CA ALA A 45 8.30 7.54 -8.05
C ALA A 45 7.11 6.73 -7.49
N ALA A 46 6.34 6.06 -8.35
CA ALA A 46 5.23 5.22 -7.94
C ALA A 46 5.69 4.02 -7.11
N VAL A 47 6.79 3.36 -7.53
CA VAL A 47 7.36 2.23 -6.77
C VAL A 47 7.88 2.70 -5.41
N ALA A 48 8.64 3.81 -5.36
CA ALA A 48 9.16 4.35 -4.10
C ALA A 48 8.02 4.72 -3.13
N ALA A 49 7.02 5.47 -3.60
CA ALA A 49 5.85 5.82 -2.80
C ALA A 49 5.06 4.59 -2.35
N GLY A 50 4.88 3.60 -3.24
CA GLY A 50 4.17 2.36 -2.95
C GLY A 50 4.84 1.55 -1.83
N PHE A 51 6.17 1.42 -1.84
CA PHE A 51 6.90 0.75 -0.76
C PHE A 51 6.86 1.54 0.56
N VAL A 52 6.89 2.87 0.50
CA VAL A 52 6.70 3.70 1.70
C VAL A 52 5.32 3.47 2.30
N LEU A 53 4.25 3.43 1.49
CA LEU A 53 2.90 3.12 1.98
C LEU A 53 2.82 1.77 2.69
N GLN A 54 3.54 0.76 2.23
CA GLN A 54 3.57 -0.56 2.88
C GLN A 54 4.20 -0.54 4.27
N VAL A 55 5.02 0.47 4.57
CA VAL A 55 5.60 0.70 5.91
C VAL A 55 4.70 1.59 6.75
N VAL A 56 4.26 2.73 6.20
CA VAL A 56 3.59 3.78 6.98
C VAL A 56 2.07 3.61 7.08
N GLU A 57 1.47 2.75 6.25
CA GLU A 57 0.03 2.41 6.28
C GLU A 57 -0.20 0.89 6.33
N PRO A 58 0.35 0.17 7.31
CA PRO A 58 0.25 -1.30 7.38
C PRO A 58 -1.19 -1.80 7.57
N HIS A 59 -2.11 -0.92 7.95
CA HIS A 59 -3.54 -1.21 8.10
C HIS A 59 -4.31 -1.24 6.78
N LEU A 60 -3.75 -0.72 5.69
CA LEU A 60 -4.38 -0.65 4.37
C LEU A 60 -3.69 -1.51 3.32
N ASN A 61 -2.39 -1.76 3.45
CA ASN A 61 -1.63 -2.48 2.44
C ASN A 61 -0.39 -3.17 3.02
N GLY A 62 0.30 -3.96 2.19
CA GLY A 62 1.52 -4.65 2.60
C GLY A 62 2.10 -5.52 1.49
N LEU A 63 3.31 -6.04 1.71
CA LEU A 63 4.01 -6.92 0.75
C LEU A 63 3.23 -8.20 0.40
N GLY A 64 2.39 -8.66 1.33
CA GLY A 64 1.51 -9.82 1.15
C GLY A 64 0.20 -9.51 0.44
N GLY A 65 -0.04 -8.26 0.07
CA GLY A 65 -1.26 -7.80 -0.58
C GLY A 65 -1.20 -7.88 -2.11
N GLU A 66 -1.96 -6.98 -2.73
CA GLU A 66 -2.09 -6.85 -4.18
C GLU A 66 -1.84 -5.41 -4.64
N VAL A 67 -1.51 -5.23 -5.92
CA VAL A 67 -1.39 -3.92 -6.55
C VAL A 67 -1.82 -3.99 -8.02
N PRO A 68 -3.04 -3.62 -8.36
CA PRO A 68 -3.42 -3.34 -9.74
C PRO A 68 -2.82 -1.99 -10.16
N ILE A 69 -2.12 -1.96 -11.29
CA ILE A 69 -1.44 -0.77 -11.80
C ILE A 69 -1.97 -0.46 -13.21
N ILE A 70 -2.41 0.77 -13.43
CA ILE A 70 -2.72 1.30 -14.75
C ILE A 70 -1.70 2.40 -15.03
N LEU A 71 -1.05 2.33 -16.18
CA LEU A 71 -0.02 3.26 -16.58
C LEU A 71 -0.20 3.73 -18.02
N TRP A 72 0.34 4.91 -18.33
CA TRP A 72 0.49 5.41 -19.69
C TRP A 72 1.96 5.31 -20.10
N ASP A 73 2.24 4.47 -21.10
CA ASP A 73 3.56 4.39 -21.74
C ASP A 73 3.65 5.45 -22.83
N ALA A 74 4.27 6.58 -22.55
CA ALA A 74 4.38 7.70 -23.46
C ALA A 74 5.17 7.39 -24.75
N PRO A 75 6.32 6.67 -24.70
CA PRO A 75 7.03 6.24 -25.90
C PRO A 75 6.19 5.37 -26.83
N ARG A 76 5.42 4.42 -26.28
CA ARG A 76 4.58 3.50 -27.05
C ARG A 76 3.18 4.04 -27.32
N LYS A 77 2.82 5.19 -26.71
CA LYS A 77 1.49 5.86 -26.81
C LYS A 77 0.34 4.92 -26.51
N ARG A 78 0.44 4.13 -25.46
CA ARG A 78 -0.61 3.18 -25.06
C ARG A 78 -0.77 3.10 -23.54
N VAL A 79 -1.98 2.72 -23.14
CA VAL A 79 -2.25 2.33 -21.75
C VAL A 79 -1.81 0.88 -21.57
N GLU A 80 -1.14 0.61 -20.46
CA GLU A 80 -0.79 -0.75 -20.03
C GLU A 80 -1.36 -1.02 -18.64
N VAL A 81 -1.59 -2.30 -18.35
CA VAL A 81 -2.06 -2.76 -17.05
C VAL A 81 -1.11 -3.84 -16.54
N ILE A 82 -0.63 -3.66 -15.31
CA ILE A 82 0.07 -4.71 -14.59
C ILE A 82 -0.89 -5.24 -13.52
N CYS A 83 -1.26 -6.51 -13.65
CA CYS A 83 -2.09 -7.17 -12.66
C CYS A 83 -1.18 -7.75 -11.56
N GLY A 84 -0.95 -6.96 -10.52
CA GLY A 84 -0.24 -7.40 -9.32
C GLY A 84 -1.15 -8.07 -8.29
N GLN A 85 -2.28 -8.64 -8.71
CA GLN A 85 -3.15 -9.47 -7.88
C GLN A 85 -2.63 -10.91 -7.87
N GLY A 86 -2.57 -11.51 -6.70
CA GLY A 86 -2.19 -12.91 -6.59
C GLY A 86 -3.36 -13.85 -6.90
N PRO A 87 -3.10 -15.03 -7.48
CA PRO A 87 -4.12 -16.05 -7.67
C PRO A 87 -4.53 -16.69 -6.33
N ALA A 88 -5.67 -17.33 -6.31
CA ALA A 88 -6.01 -18.23 -5.20
C ALA A 88 -4.95 -19.36 -5.13
N PRO A 89 -4.55 -19.81 -3.92
CA PRO A 89 -3.68 -20.95 -3.77
C PRO A 89 -4.26 -22.20 -4.44
N ALA A 90 -3.41 -23.02 -5.08
CA ALA A 90 -3.86 -24.21 -5.80
C ALA A 90 -4.67 -25.20 -4.93
N ALA A 91 -4.41 -25.22 -3.62
CA ALA A 91 -5.15 -26.03 -2.66
C ALA A 91 -6.52 -25.42 -2.25
N ALA A 92 -6.81 -24.15 -2.58
CA ALA A 92 -8.06 -23.47 -2.24
C ALA A 92 -9.18 -23.87 -3.21
N THR A 93 -9.53 -25.15 -3.23
CA THR A 93 -10.59 -25.69 -4.08
C THR A 93 -11.93 -25.74 -3.33
N ILE A 94 -13.04 -25.71 -4.07
CA ILE A 94 -14.39 -25.87 -3.51
C ILE A 94 -14.49 -27.15 -2.67
N ALA A 95 -13.93 -28.27 -3.16
CA ALA A 95 -13.92 -29.54 -2.45
C ALA A 95 -13.19 -29.43 -1.10
N ARG A 96 -12.06 -28.72 -1.07
CA ARG A 96 -11.30 -28.48 0.17
C ARG A 96 -12.10 -27.63 1.15
N MET A 97 -12.71 -26.53 0.72
CA MET A 97 -13.50 -25.66 1.59
C MET A 97 -14.69 -26.41 2.18
N ARG A 98 -15.42 -27.16 1.36
CA ARG A 98 -16.54 -28.00 1.85
C ARG A 98 -16.09 -29.09 2.84
N SER A 99 -14.92 -29.69 2.64
CA SER A 99 -14.37 -30.67 3.59
C SER A 99 -14.02 -30.08 4.96
N LEU A 100 -13.86 -28.74 5.02
CA LEU A 100 -13.65 -27.97 6.26
C LEU A 100 -14.97 -27.45 6.85
N GLY A 101 -16.12 -27.76 6.24
CA GLY A 101 -17.42 -27.23 6.68
C GLY A 101 -17.61 -25.74 6.34
N ILE A 102 -16.93 -25.24 5.32
CA ILE A 102 -16.95 -23.84 4.91
C ILE A 102 -17.73 -23.71 3.60
N ASP A 103 -18.83 -22.99 3.63
CA ASP A 103 -19.68 -22.74 2.46
C ASP A 103 -19.22 -21.48 1.70
N ASP A 104 -18.77 -20.44 2.42
CA ASP A 104 -18.25 -19.18 1.87
C ASP A 104 -16.83 -18.91 2.36
N ILE A 105 -15.99 -18.28 1.53
CA ILE A 105 -14.63 -17.90 1.92
C ILE A 105 -14.72 -16.92 3.10
N PRO A 106 -14.02 -17.19 4.22
CA PRO A 106 -14.04 -16.30 5.39
C PRO A 106 -13.52 -14.92 5.03
N GLY A 107 -14.10 -13.86 5.61
CA GLY A 107 -13.64 -12.48 5.42
C GLY A 107 -12.28 -12.18 6.06
N THR A 108 -11.78 -13.06 6.92
CA THR A 108 -10.48 -12.92 7.61
C THR A 108 -9.80 -14.28 7.75
N GLY A 109 -8.49 -14.26 8.01
CA GLY A 109 -7.74 -15.47 8.32
C GLY A 109 -6.99 -16.05 7.13
N LEU A 110 -6.21 -17.08 7.42
CA LEU A 110 -5.30 -17.68 6.43
C LEU A 110 -6.05 -18.35 5.26
N LEU A 111 -7.29 -18.78 5.44
CA LEU A 111 -8.06 -19.40 4.36
C LEU A 111 -8.56 -18.43 3.30
N ALA A 112 -8.61 -17.13 3.63
CA ALA A 112 -8.95 -16.06 2.70
C ALA A 112 -7.73 -15.53 1.92
N ALA A 113 -6.52 -15.88 2.33
CA ALA A 113 -5.30 -15.33 1.77
C ALA A 113 -5.05 -15.83 0.35
N CYS A 114 -4.82 -14.89 -0.58
CA CYS A 114 -4.30 -15.17 -1.91
C CYS A 114 -2.76 -15.29 -1.89
N VAL A 115 -2.19 -15.81 -2.97
CA VAL A 115 -0.74 -15.77 -3.18
C VAL A 115 -0.31 -14.30 -3.28
N PRO A 116 0.71 -13.83 -2.53
CA PRO A 116 1.14 -12.44 -2.58
C PRO A 116 1.51 -11.97 -3.99
N GLY A 117 0.93 -10.87 -4.43
CA GLY A 117 1.15 -10.31 -5.77
C GLY A 117 1.77 -8.91 -5.78
N ALA A 118 1.64 -8.15 -4.70
CA ALA A 118 2.06 -6.75 -4.66
C ALA A 118 3.56 -6.56 -4.97
N PHE A 119 4.43 -7.32 -4.33
CA PHE A 119 5.87 -7.21 -4.57
C PHE A 119 6.22 -7.49 -6.04
N ALA A 120 5.68 -8.57 -6.62
CA ALA A 120 5.91 -8.90 -8.01
C ALA A 120 5.38 -7.82 -8.97
N GLY A 121 4.23 -7.21 -8.65
CA GLY A 121 3.66 -6.09 -9.40
C GLY A 121 4.61 -4.89 -9.44
N TRP A 122 5.10 -4.45 -8.26
CA TRP A 122 6.07 -3.36 -8.16
C TRP A 122 7.39 -3.68 -8.88
N MET A 123 7.90 -4.89 -8.75
CA MET A 123 9.12 -5.31 -9.45
C MET A 123 8.94 -5.35 -10.97
N THR A 124 7.77 -5.75 -11.45
CA THR A 124 7.44 -5.71 -12.87
C THR A 124 7.41 -4.28 -13.38
N LEU A 125 6.76 -3.37 -12.67
CA LEU A 125 6.74 -1.95 -13.03
C LEU A 125 8.15 -1.35 -13.10
N LEU A 126 8.97 -1.59 -12.08
CA LEU A 126 10.34 -1.07 -12.01
C LEU A 126 11.22 -1.64 -13.12
N ARG A 127 11.16 -2.96 -13.37
CA ARG A 127 11.95 -3.64 -14.40
C ARG A 127 11.64 -3.15 -15.81
N ASP A 128 10.34 -2.99 -16.13
CA ASP A 128 9.89 -2.76 -17.50
C ASP A 128 9.79 -1.27 -17.86
N HIS A 129 9.64 -0.40 -16.87
CA HIS A 129 9.39 1.03 -17.07
C HIS A 129 10.26 1.95 -16.21
N GLY A 130 10.83 1.46 -15.11
CA GLY A 130 11.70 2.24 -14.23
C GLY A 130 13.07 2.52 -14.83
N THR A 131 13.77 3.49 -14.24
CA THR A 131 15.14 3.89 -14.59
C THR A 131 16.09 3.80 -13.40
N ARG A 132 15.56 3.59 -12.20
CA ARG A 132 16.32 3.48 -10.95
C ARG A 132 16.51 2.03 -10.53
N ARG A 133 17.56 1.78 -9.75
CA ARG A 133 17.80 0.47 -9.15
C ARG A 133 16.84 0.25 -7.97
N LEU A 134 16.60 -1.00 -7.64
CA LEU A 134 15.73 -1.37 -6.52
C LEU A 134 16.19 -0.72 -5.20
N GLU A 135 17.49 -0.67 -4.93
CA GLU A 135 18.04 -0.06 -3.73
C GLU A 135 17.74 1.45 -3.64
N ASP A 136 17.72 2.15 -4.77
CA ASP A 136 17.44 3.59 -4.82
C ASP A 136 15.97 3.88 -4.46
N VAL A 137 15.03 3.10 -4.99
CA VAL A 137 13.59 3.29 -4.74
C VAL A 137 13.14 2.76 -3.38
N LEU A 138 13.85 1.78 -2.80
CA LEU A 138 13.54 1.25 -1.47
C LEU A 138 14.11 2.11 -0.33
N ARG A 139 15.04 2.99 -0.60
CA ARG A 139 15.79 3.75 0.43
C ARG A 139 14.90 4.38 1.49
N PHE A 140 13.87 5.11 1.08
CA PHE A 140 12.96 5.79 2.01
C PHE A 140 12.13 4.81 2.85
N ALA A 141 11.61 3.76 2.22
CA ALA A 141 10.84 2.72 2.94
C ALA A 141 11.70 2.02 3.99
N ILE A 142 12.95 1.69 3.65
CA ILE A 142 13.91 1.08 4.58
C ILE A 142 14.22 2.04 5.74
N GLU A 143 14.42 3.34 5.45
CA GLU A 143 14.70 4.32 6.48
C GLU A 143 13.54 4.47 7.46
N TYR A 144 12.30 4.58 7.00
CA TYR A 144 11.14 4.61 7.87
C TYR A 144 10.94 3.31 8.67
N ALA A 145 11.25 2.17 8.06
CA ALA A 145 11.18 0.89 8.78
C ALA A 145 12.22 0.75 9.89
N VAL A 146 13.41 1.35 9.71
CA VAL A 146 14.52 1.30 10.68
C VAL A 146 14.40 2.38 11.74
N SER A 147 14.13 3.63 11.31
CA SER A 147 14.16 4.81 12.18
C SER A 147 12.80 5.13 12.82
N GLY A 148 11.73 4.49 12.33
CA GLY A 148 10.36 4.82 12.73
C GLY A 148 9.79 6.02 11.96
N TYR A 149 8.51 6.26 12.17
CA TYR A 149 7.75 7.36 11.58
C TYR A 149 6.62 7.77 12.52
N PRO A 150 6.16 9.04 12.48
CA PRO A 150 5.06 9.47 13.34
C PRO A 150 3.75 8.81 12.94
N LEU A 151 3.12 8.10 13.88
CA LEU A 151 1.88 7.37 13.64
C LEU A 151 0.72 8.35 13.46
N VAL A 152 0.01 8.28 12.36
CA VAL A 152 -1.20 9.10 12.15
C VAL A 152 -2.37 8.58 12.99
N ARG A 153 -3.24 9.51 13.42
CA ARG A 153 -4.39 9.20 14.28
C ARG A 153 -5.25 8.05 13.74
N GLN A 154 -5.51 8.03 12.45
CA GLN A 154 -6.34 6.99 11.83
C GLN A 154 -5.80 5.58 12.07
N ILE A 155 -4.47 5.39 12.05
CA ILE A 155 -3.87 4.08 12.31
C ILE A 155 -4.02 3.71 13.80
N ALA A 156 -3.81 4.67 14.71
CA ALA A 156 -4.02 4.45 16.13
C ALA A 156 -5.50 4.06 16.43
N ASP A 157 -6.45 4.73 15.80
CA ASP A 157 -7.88 4.44 15.95
C ASP A 157 -8.23 3.03 15.41
N VAL A 158 -7.64 2.61 14.29
CA VAL A 158 -7.80 1.25 13.74
C VAL A 158 -7.21 0.21 14.69
N LEU A 159 -6.01 0.43 15.22
CA LEU A 159 -5.38 -0.49 16.18
C LEU A 159 -6.21 -0.62 17.46
N ALA A 160 -6.75 0.47 17.97
CA ALA A 160 -7.68 0.44 19.10
C ALA A 160 -8.94 -0.38 18.81
N ALA A 161 -9.50 -0.21 17.61
CA ALA A 161 -10.70 -0.95 17.21
C ALA A 161 -10.49 -2.47 17.06
N VAL A 162 -9.27 -2.89 16.68
CA VAL A 162 -8.94 -4.32 16.48
C VAL A 162 -8.20 -4.96 17.67
N GLU A 163 -7.92 -4.20 18.75
CA GLU A 163 -7.15 -4.67 19.90
C GLU A 163 -7.68 -6.00 20.46
N GLY A 164 -8.97 -6.08 20.75
CA GLY A 164 -9.61 -7.27 21.28
C GLY A 164 -9.52 -8.48 20.34
N PHE A 165 -9.68 -8.22 19.03
CA PHE A 165 -9.57 -9.26 18.00
C PHE A 165 -8.12 -9.75 17.84
N PHE A 166 -7.14 -8.86 17.82
CA PHE A 166 -5.73 -9.22 17.76
C PHE A 166 -5.31 -10.03 18.98
N THR A 167 -5.69 -9.57 20.18
CA THR A 167 -5.34 -10.24 21.42
C THR A 167 -5.92 -11.67 21.50
N SER A 168 -7.17 -11.85 21.08
CA SER A 168 -7.85 -13.15 21.18
C SER A 168 -7.54 -14.12 20.04
N SER A 169 -7.41 -13.61 18.81
CA SER A 169 -7.37 -14.45 17.61
C SER A 169 -6.06 -14.37 16.84
N TRP A 170 -5.29 -13.28 17.01
CA TRP A 170 -4.06 -12.99 16.28
C TRP A 170 -2.92 -12.56 17.21
N PRO A 171 -2.50 -13.41 18.16
CA PRO A 171 -1.51 -13.02 19.18
C PRO A 171 -0.16 -12.61 18.58
N THR A 172 0.22 -13.13 17.40
CA THR A 172 1.43 -12.71 16.70
C THR A 172 1.33 -11.28 16.17
N SER A 173 0.15 -10.86 15.69
CA SER A 173 -0.10 -9.46 15.30
C SER A 173 -0.15 -8.56 16.54
N ALA A 174 -0.80 -9.01 17.62
CA ALA A 174 -0.81 -8.26 18.89
C ALA A 174 0.61 -8.02 19.42
N SER A 175 1.51 -9.01 19.38
CA SER A 175 2.90 -8.87 19.86
C SER A 175 3.72 -7.84 19.05
N VAL A 176 3.31 -7.53 17.83
CA VAL A 176 3.97 -6.52 16.99
C VAL A 176 3.33 -5.15 17.15
N TYR A 177 2.01 -5.07 16.96
CA TYR A 177 1.30 -3.79 16.88
C TYR A 177 0.77 -3.26 18.22
N LEU A 178 0.68 -4.11 19.24
CA LEU A 178 0.14 -3.79 20.56
C LEU A 178 1.15 -4.14 21.68
N ARG A 179 2.45 -4.08 21.36
CA ARG A 179 3.53 -4.50 22.27
C ARG A 179 3.46 -3.81 23.63
N ASP A 180 3.20 -2.52 23.65
CA ASP A 180 3.09 -1.69 24.86
C ASP A 180 1.67 -1.09 25.01
N GLY A 181 0.65 -1.80 24.50
CA GLY A 181 -0.72 -1.34 24.36
C GLY A 181 -0.96 -0.66 23.04
N VAL A 182 -2.13 -0.01 22.87
CA VAL A 182 -2.47 0.75 21.66
C VAL A 182 -1.56 1.97 21.57
N PRO A 183 -0.77 2.13 20.49
CA PRO A 183 0.14 3.27 20.38
C PRO A 183 -0.66 4.58 20.20
N ALA A 184 -0.13 5.67 20.77
CA ALA A 184 -0.71 6.99 20.61
C ALA A 184 -0.43 7.56 19.20
N ALA A 185 -1.30 8.44 18.72
CA ALA A 185 -1.02 9.21 17.52
C ALA A 185 0.20 10.14 17.76
N GLY A 186 1.12 10.17 16.81
CA GLY A 186 2.34 10.96 16.89
C GLY A 186 3.50 10.26 17.64
N SER A 187 3.28 9.03 18.14
CA SER A 187 4.35 8.24 18.75
C SER A 187 5.29 7.67 17.69
#